data_aa29f413f262f24fcc8ff8b843b89d78
#
_entry.id   aa29f413f262f24fcc8ff8b843b89d78
#
_cell.length_a   1.000
_cell.length_b   1.000
_cell.length_c   1.000
_cell.angle_alpha   90.00
_cell.angle_beta   90.00
_cell.angle_gamma   90.00
#
_symmetry.space_group_name_H-M   'P 1'
#
loop_
_entity.id
_entity.type
_entity.pdbx_description
1 polymer ?
#
loop_
_entity_poly.entity_id
_entity_poly.type
_entity_poly.pdbx_seq_one_letter_code
_entity_poly.pdbx_strand_id
1 'polypeptide(L)'
;MITKSLGKIAVLIEEHFDSTEYRRFNEYFPTQGYEVEYISHLWGNESIRFGSNPENDTIEEHVIVTTEIEDVQPDDYQGIICIGAYAMDRLRYQVKVTKSQKNNAPAVVFLRQAIANQDVKLGAICH
;
A
#
# COMPACT_ATOMS: atom_id res chain seq x y z
N MET A 1 -26.43 -2.21 15.55
CA MET A 1 -25.60 -1.12 16.10
C MET A 1 -24.39 -0.91 15.20
N ILE A 2 -24.18 0.32 14.75
CA ILE A 2 -23.04 0.65 13.89
C ILE A 2 -21.82 0.89 14.78
N THR A 3 -20.78 0.07 14.62
CA THR A 3 -19.53 0.27 15.33
C THR A 3 -18.73 1.36 14.63
N LYS A 4 -18.35 2.38 15.37
CA LYS A 4 -17.55 3.48 14.82
C LYS A 4 -16.13 2.99 14.50
N SER A 5 -15.64 3.32 13.31
CA SER A 5 -14.29 2.98 12.89
C SER A 5 -13.26 3.66 13.79
N LEU A 6 -12.20 2.92 14.15
CA LEU A 6 -11.05 3.47 14.89
C LEU A 6 -10.06 4.20 13.97
N GLY A 7 -10.25 4.13 12.68
CA GLY A 7 -9.40 4.76 11.69
C GLY A 7 -9.13 3.85 10.51
N LYS A 8 -8.21 4.28 9.67
CA LYS A 8 -7.84 3.56 8.45
C LYS A 8 -6.40 3.05 8.50
N ILE A 9 -6.20 1.88 7.94
CA ILE A 9 -4.86 1.32 7.66
C ILE A 9 -4.66 1.40 6.15
N ALA A 10 -3.64 2.11 5.72
CA ALA A 10 -3.26 2.16 4.31
C ALA A 10 -2.35 0.97 4.00
N VAL A 11 -2.65 0.27 2.92
CA VAL A 11 -1.78 -0.78 2.40
C VAL A 11 -1.28 -0.33 1.03
N LEU A 12 0.03 -0.10 0.92
CA LEU A 12 0.66 0.20 -0.36
C LEU A 12 0.74 -1.09 -1.15
N ILE A 13 0.19 -1.08 -2.36
CA ILE A 13 0.03 -2.27 -3.18
C ILE A 13 0.35 -1.96 -4.64
N GLU A 14 0.80 -2.97 -5.37
CA GLU A 14 1.09 -2.92 -6.80
C GLU A 14 1.00 -4.35 -7.33
N GLU A 15 1.16 -4.51 -8.64
CA GLU A 15 1.13 -5.82 -9.29
C GLU A 15 2.09 -6.81 -8.63
N HIS A 16 1.70 -8.08 -8.60
CA HIS A 16 2.43 -9.19 -7.98
C HIS A 16 2.58 -9.05 -6.47
N PHE A 17 1.51 -8.60 -5.81
CA PHE A 17 1.46 -8.52 -4.35
C PHE A 17 1.28 -9.92 -3.73
N ASP A 18 1.57 -10.03 -2.44
CA ASP A 18 1.40 -11.29 -1.71
C ASP A 18 -0.08 -11.55 -1.42
N SER A 19 -0.60 -12.66 -1.95
CA SER A 19 -2.01 -13.00 -1.82
C SER A 19 -2.40 -13.37 -0.40
N THR A 20 -1.51 -14.03 0.35
CA THR A 20 -1.77 -14.44 1.73
C THR A 20 -1.90 -13.22 2.64
N GLU A 21 -0.98 -12.27 2.50
CA GLU A 21 -1.02 -11.03 3.27
C GLU A 21 -2.27 -10.23 2.94
N TYR A 22 -2.62 -10.13 1.66
CA TYR A 22 -3.82 -9.44 1.21
C TYR A 22 -5.07 -9.99 1.92
N ARG A 23 -5.24 -11.32 1.93
CA ARG A 23 -6.36 -11.95 2.62
C ARG A 23 -6.32 -11.70 4.12
N ARG A 24 -5.14 -11.78 4.74
CA ARG A 24 -4.96 -11.55 6.18
C ARG A 24 -5.31 -10.13 6.59
N PHE A 25 -4.90 -9.15 5.81
CA PHE A 25 -5.22 -7.75 6.12
C PHE A 25 -6.72 -7.51 6.05
N ASN A 26 -7.41 -8.09 5.05
CA ASN A 26 -8.85 -7.95 4.90
C ASN A 26 -9.64 -8.63 6.01
N GLU A 27 -9.08 -9.67 6.63
CA GLU A 27 -9.71 -10.37 7.75
C GLU A 27 -9.40 -9.71 9.10
N TYR A 28 -8.14 -9.40 9.34
CA TYR A 28 -7.67 -9.01 10.67
C TYR A 28 -8.08 -7.57 11.05
N PHE A 29 -7.76 -6.60 10.23
CA PHE A 29 -7.98 -5.21 10.61
C PHE A 29 -9.44 -4.86 10.84
N PRO A 30 -10.40 -5.33 10.02
CA PRO A 30 -11.81 -5.07 10.31
C PRO A 30 -12.25 -5.65 11.65
N THR A 31 -11.74 -6.81 12.07
CA THR A 31 -12.08 -7.38 13.39
C THR A 31 -11.56 -6.52 14.53
N GLN A 32 -10.53 -5.70 14.29
CA GLN A 32 -9.94 -4.81 15.28
C GLN A 32 -10.54 -3.39 15.22
N GLY A 33 -11.52 -3.17 14.36
CA GLY A 33 -12.21 -1.89 14.25
C GLY A 33 -11.60 -0.92 13.25
N TYR A 34 -10.67 -1.36 12.41
CA TYR A 34 -10.02 -0.52 11.41
C TYR A 34 -10.54 -0.81 10.01
N GLU A 35 -10.59 0.22 9.18
CA GLU A 35 -10.83 0.07 7.74
C GLU A 35 -9.51 -0.11 7.03
N VAL A 36 -9.48 -0.96 6.00
CA VAL A 36 -8.30 -1.15 5.15
C VAL A 36 -8.52 -0.41 3.84
N GLU A 37 -7.56 0.43 3.48
CA GLU A 37 -7.58 1.16 2.21
C GLU A 37 -6.31 0.83 1.43
N TYR A 38 -6.50 0.30 0.21
CA TYR A 38 -5.39 0.01 -0.68
C TYR A 38 -5.06 1.24 -1.50
N ILE A 39 -3.78 1.63 -1.50
CA ILE A 39 -3.30 2.81 -2.22
C ILE A 39 -2.13 2.43 -3.11
N SER A 40 -2.00 3.12 -4.22
CA SER A 40 -0.94 2.89 -5.19
C SER A 40 -0.72 4.12 -6.05
N HIS A 41 0.32 4.09 -6.87
CA HIS A 41 0.46 5.09 -7.92
C HIS A 41 -0.30 4.62 -9.15
N LEU A 42 -1.26 5.41 -9.61
CA LEU A 42 -2.20 5.01 -10.67
C LEU A 42 -1.82 5.55 -12.05
N TRP A 43 -0.72 6.31 -12.14
CA TRP A 43 -0.19 6.80 -13.42
C TRP A 43 -1.22 7.58 -14.27
N GLY A 44 -2.08 8.37 -13.60
CA GLY A 44 -3.11 9.16 -14.26
C GLY A 44 -4.41 8.43 -14.55
N ASN A 45 -4.51 7.15 -14.19
CA ASN A 45 -5.75 6.38 -14.33
C ASN A 45 -6.65 6.58 -13.12
N GLU A 46 -7.97 6.45 -13.32
CA GLU A 46 -8.93 6.51 -12.20
C GLU A 46 -8.85 5.28 -11.31
N SER A 47 -8.49 4.14 -11.90
CA SER A 47 -8.32 2.88 -11.18
C SER A 47 -7.35 1.99 -11.93
N ILE A 48 -6.73 1.07 -11.18
CA ILE A 48 -5.93 -0.01 -11.75
C ILE A 48 -6.30 -1.31 -11.03
N ARG A 49 -6.43 -2.39 -11.79
CA ARG A 49 -6.62 -3.72 -11.24
C ARG A 49 -5.26 -4.41 -11.15
N PHE A 50 -4.87 -4.74 -9.93
CA PHE A 50 -3.63 -5.49 -9.67
C PHE A 50 -3.92 -6.95 -9.38
N GLY A 51 -3.03 -7.84 -9.84
CA GLY A 51 -3.09 -9.26 -9.55
C GLY A 51 -2.00 -9.68 -8.56
N SER A 52 -2.28 -10.74 -7.81
CA SER A 52 -1.33 -11.28 -6.86
C SER A 52 -0.19 -12.01 -7.58
N ASN A 53 0.91 -12.24 -6.83
CA ASN A 53 2.04 -12.99 -7.35
C ASN A 53 1.64 -14.46 -7.57
N PRO A 54 1.71 -14.96 -8.82
CA PRO A 54 1.29 -16.34 -9.12
C PRO A 54 2.17 -17.41 -8.48
N GLU A 55 3.36 -17.06 -8.02
CA GLU A 55 4.26 -17.98 -7.34
C GLU A 55 3.86 -18.26 -5.90
N ASN A 56 3.06 -17.40 -5.30
CA ASN A 56 2.71 -17.49 -3.88
C ASN A 56 1.57 -18.47 -3.60
N ASP A 57 0.64 -18.62 -4.53
CA ASP A 57 -0.58 -19.40 -4.28
C ASP A 57 -1.15 -19.87 -5.62
N THR A 58 -1.89 -20.99 -5.55
CA THR A 58 -2.66 -21.49 -6.68
C THR A 58 -3.92 -20.66 -6.94
N ILE A 59 -4.38 -19.92 -5.92
CA ILE A 59 -5.54 -19.03 -6.02
C ILE A 59 -5.04 -17.61 -6.25
N GLU A 60 -5.36 -17.05 -7.40
CA GLU A 60 -5.01 -15.68 -7.74
C GLU A 60 -6.02 -14.70 -7.13
N GLU A 61 -5.50 -13.67 -6.47
CA GLU A 61 -6.29 -12.57 -5.94
C GLU A 61 -6.16 -11.35 -6.85
N HIS A 62 -7.21 -10.54 -6.91
CA HIS A 62 -7.21 -9.28 -7.64
C HIS A 62 -7.78 -8.18 -6.77
N VAL A 63 -7.25 -6.98 -6.91
CA VAL A 63 -7.76 -5.80 -6.21
C VAL A 63 -7.84 -4.64 -7.19
N ILE A 64 -8.94 -3.89 -7.15
CA ILE A 64 -9.09 -2.66 -7.91
C ILE A 64 -8.79 -1.51 -6.96
N VAL A 65 -7.72 -0.76 -7.28
CA VAL A 65 -7.29 0.38 -6.47
C VAL A 65 -7.75 1.66 -7.15
N THR A 66 -8.43 2.51 -6.38
CA THR A 66 -8.96 3.78 -6.86
C THR A 66 -8.35 4.98 -6.13
N THR A 67 -7.49 4.73 -5.15
CA THR A 67 -6.84 5.78 -4.35
C THR A 67 -5.43 6.02 -4.83
N GLU A 68 -5.19 7.19 -5.41
CA GLU A 68 -3.87 7.63 -5.84
C GLU A 68 -3.02 8.05 -4.64
N ILE A 69 -1.82 7.50 -4.51
CA ILE A 69 -0.94 7.78 -3.37
C ILE A 69 -0.55 9.27 -3.27
N GLU A 70 -0.52 9.99 -4.38
CA GLU A 70 -0.21 11.42 -4.38
C GLU A 70 -1.37 12.28 -3.86
N ASP A 71 -2.58 11.72 -3.79
CA ASP A 71 -3.78 12.43 -3.35
C ASP A 71 -4.05 12.28 -1.85
N VAL A 72 -3.27 11.48 -1.14
CA VAL A 72 -3.46 11.21 0.28
C VAL A 72 -2.20 11.54 1.07
N GLN A 73 -2.37 11.74 2.38
CA GLN A 73 -1.28 12.07 3.30
C GLN A 73 -1.12 10.95 4.32
N PRO A 74 0.11 10.68 4.81
CA PRO A 74 0.28 9.70 5.91
C PRO A 74 -0.58 9.99 7.13
N ASP A 75 -0.86 11.27 7.40
CA ASP A 75 -1.69 11.69 8.53
C ASP A 75 -3.15 11.22 8.44
N ASP A 76 -3.59 10.84 7.23
CA ASP A 76 -4.96 10.33 7.02
C ASP A 76 -5.15 8.92 7.61
N TYR A 77 -4.06 8.26 8.03
CA TYR A 77 -4.06 6.86 8.43
C TYR A 77 -3.51 6.65 9.83
N GLN A 78 -4.03 5.64 10.52
CA GLN A 78 -3.49 5.18 11.81
C GLN A 78 -2.24 4.33 11.62
N GLY A 79 -2.16 3.63 10.50
CA GLY A 79 -1.01 2.82 10.14
C GLY A 79 -0.86 2.69 8.65
N ILE A 80 0.35 2.36 8.23
CA ILE A 80 0.72 2.19 6.83
C ILE A 80 1.51 0.90 6.71
N ILE A 81 1.13 0.04 5.76
CA ILE A 81 1.80 -1.23 5.53
C ILE A 81 2.24 -1.32 4.07
N CYS A 82 3.49 -1.72 3.87
CA CYS A 82 3.98 -2.08 2.54
C CYS A 82 3.80 -3.58 2.37
N ILE A 83 2.94 -3.99 1.44
CA ILE A 83 2.67 -5.42 1.19
C ILE A 83 3.87 -6.11 0.54
N GLY A 84 4.04 -7.40 0.82
CA GLY A 84 5.17 -8.17 0.36
C GLY A 84 5.07 -8.69 -1.06
N ALA A 85 5.92 -9.63 -1.40
CA ALA A 85 6.22 -10.14 -2.73
C ALA A 85 6.87 -9.03 -3.58
N TYR A 86 6.47 -8.84 -4.83
CA TYR A 86 7.16 -7.93 -5.75
C TYR A 86 6.53 -6.54 -5.86
N ALA A 87 5.45 -6.28 -5.11
CA ALA A 87 4.72 -5.02 -5.22
C ALA A 87 5.59 -3.79 -4.97
N MET A 88 6.41 -3.83 -3.92
CA MET A 88 7.24 -2.68 -3.56
C MET A 88 8.38 -2.44 -4.54
N ASP A 89 8.87 -3.48 -5.20
CA ASP A 89 9.88 -3.33 -6.25
C ASP A 89 9.33 -2.49 -7.41
N ARG A 90 8.03 -2.60 -7.67
CA ARG A 90 7.37 -1.81 -8.72
C ARG A 90 7.03 -0.41 -8.25
N LEU A 91 6.58 -0.26 -7.00
CA LEU A 91 6.20 1.04 -6.46
C LEU A 91 7.38 2.01 -6.26
N ARG A 92 8.57 1.49 -6.05
CA ARG A 92 9.77 2.33 -5.96
C ARG A 92 10.34 2.72 -7.32
N TYR A 93 9.72 2.26 -8.41
CA TYR A 93 10.17 2.56 -9.75
C TYR A 93 10.12 4.06 -10.05
N GLN A 94 11.18 4.55 -10.66
CA GLN A 94 11.33 5.94 -11.05
C GLN A 94 11.73 5.98 -12.53
N VAL A 95 10.98 6.76 -13.33
CA VAL A 95 11.19 6.84 -14.77
C VAL A 95 12.58 7.39 -15.10
N LYS A 96 13.07 8.34 -14.30
CA LYS A 96 14.36 9.00 -14.53
C LYS A 96 15.23 8.84 -13.28
N VAL A 97 16.32 8.10 -13.42
CA VAL A 97 17.25 7.86 -12.31
C VAL A 97 18.52 8.67 -12.54
N THR A 98 18.92 9.43 -11.52
CA THR A 98 20.17 10.18 -11.52
C THR A 98 21.01 9.73 -10.32
N LYS A 99 22.29 9.45 -10.53
CA LYS A 99 23.18 8.92 -9.49
C LYS A 99 23.28 9.79 -8.23
N SER A 100 23.13 11.10 -8.37
CA SER A 100 23.27 12.05 -7.26
C SER A 100 21.97 12.45 -6.60
N GLN A 101 20.83 11.98 -7.07
CA GLN A 101 19.53 12.36 -6.56
C GLN A 101 18.83 11.21 -5.84
N LYS A 102 18.09 11.56 -4.80
CA LYS A 102 17.25 10.62 -4.07
C LYS A 102 16.13 10.11 -4.97
N ASN A 103 15.66 8.90 -4.71
CA ASN A 103 14.48 8.36 -5.37
C ASN A 103 13.26 9.20 -4.98
N ASN A 104 12.56 9.74 -5.97
CA ASN A 104 11.37 10.57 -5.80
C ASN A 104 10.11 9.91 -6.38
N ALA A 105 10.09 8.58 -6.50
CA ALA A 105 8.86 7.87 -6.83
C ALA A 105 7.77 8.26 -5.82
N PRO A 106 6.50 8.40 -6.23
CA PRO A 106 5.42 8.85 -5.32
C PRO A 106 5.33 8.03 -4.04
N ALA A 107 5.48 6.71 -4.10
CA ALA A 107 5.46 5.87 -2.91
C ALA A 107 6.64 6.15 -1.97
N VAL A 108 7.82 6.43 -2.52
CA VAL A 108 9.00 6.75 -1.71
C VAL A 108 8.83 8.08 -1.01
N VAL A 109 8.30 9.09 -1.70
CA VAL A 109 7.99 10.40 -1.09
C VAL A 109 6.97 10.25 0.04
N PHE A 110 5.92 9.47 -0.19
CA PHE A 110 4.89 9.19 0.81
C PHE A 110 5.48 8.53 2.06
N LEU A 111 6.35 7.53 1.87
CA LEU A 111 6.98 6.82 2.98
C LEU A 111 7.96 7.70 3.77
N ARG A 112 8.67 8.62 3.10
CA ARG A 112 9.51 9.60 3.81
C ARG A 112 8.69 10.48 4.72
N GLN A 113 7.53 10.93 4.26
CA GLN A 113 6.60 11.73 5.07
C GLN A 113 6.08 10.91 6.25
N ALA A 114 5.75 9.63 6.02
CA ALA A 114 5.28 8.73 7.06
C ALA A 114 6.35 8.52 8.15
N ILE A 115 7.60 8.32 7.76
CA ILE A 115 8.72 8.12 8.71
C ILE A 115 8.90 9.36 9.58
N ALA A 116 8.71 10.55 9.02
CA ALA A 116 8.83 11.80 9.77
C ALA A 116 7.67 12.04 10.74
N ASN A 117 6.56 11.32 10.59
CA ASN A 117 5.36 11.47 11.43
C ASN A 117 5.35 10.41 12.52
N GLN A 118 5.57 10.82 13.77
CA GLN A 118 5.66 9.90 14.91
C GLN A 118 4.32 9.26 15.31
N ASP A 119 3.20 9.82 14.86
CA ASP A 119 1.87 9.35 15.23
C ASP A 119 1.38 8.23 14.30
N VAL A 120 2.07 7.98 13.20
CA VAL A 120 1.71 6.95 12.22
C VAL A 120 2.58 5.72 12.42
N LYS A 121 1.94 4.56 12.58
CA LYS A 121 2.64 3.27 12.65
C LYS A 121 2.97 2.80 11.23
N LEU A 122 4.20 2.34 11.05
CA LEU A 122 4.69 1.90 9.75
C LEU A 122 5.16 0.45 9.82
N GLY A 123 4.65 -0.38 8.90
CA GLY A 123 5.05 -1.77 8.76
C GLY A 123 5.49 -2.08 7.35
N ALA A 124 6.47 -2.95 7.21
CA ALA A 124 6.92 -3.43 5.91
C ALA A 124 7.19 -4.92 6.00
N ILE A 125 6.80 -5.64 4.96
CA ILE A 125 6.94 -7.08 4.91
C ILE A 125 7.79 -7.42 3.69
N CYS A 126 8.81 -8.27 3.91
CA CYS A 126 9.70 -8.78 2.88
C CYS A 126 10.58 -7.65 2.28
N HIS A 127 10.43 -7.34 0.99
CA HIS A 127 11.27 -6.30 0.40
C HIS A 127 10.51 -5.29 -0.47
#